data_29bdf2690c5d71325142d5d547781720
#
_entry.id   29bdf2690c5d71325142d5d547781720
#
_cell.length_a   1.000
_cell.length_b   1.000
_cell.length_c   1.000
_cell.angle_alpha   90.00
_cell.angle_beta   90.00
_cell.angle_gamma   90.00
#
_symmetry.space_group_name_H-M   'P 1'
#
loop_
_entity.id
_entity.type
_entity.pdbx_description
1 polymer ?
#
loop_
_entity_poly.entity_id
_entity_poly.type
_entity_poly.pdbx_seq_one_letter_code
_entity_poly.pdbx_strand_id
1 'polypeptide(L)'
;MANVYTIYADHKDNITAHDFVAKMKLFLDKLVEHKKMITYRITRMKLGFRSMDLPEFRIDMEFNTMQDLDDAMTITIADKGVDKVHVGFNQYVDVDTIQHFLYRDFPDDLNKPKLTETNKQFTIKEIVEATKRVDPEIWK
;
A
#
# COMPACT_ATOMS: atom_id res chain seq x y z
N MET A 1 2.18 4.60 15.01
CA MET A 1 0.95 4.64 14.20
C MET A 1 1.23 3.98 12.88
N ALA A 2 0.49 2.93 12.55
CA ALA A 2 0.75 2.19 11.32
C ALA A 2 0.14 2.88 10.11
N ASN A 3 0.85 2.78 9.00
CA ASN A 3 0.34 3.10 7.68
C ASN A 3 0.11 1.77 6.97
N VAL A 4 -1.06 1.60 6.39
CA VAL A 4 -1.44 0.35 5.72
C VAL A 4 -1.61 0.60 4.23
N TYR A 5 -0.72 0.04 3.45
CA TYR A 5 -0.80 0.07 1.99
C TYR A 5 -1.60 -1.16 1.56
N THR A 6 -2.76 -0.93 0.99
CA THR A 6 -3.69 -1.98 0.59
C THR A 6 -3.76 -2.08 -0.92
N ILE A 7 -3.58 -3.29 -1.44
CA ILE A 7 -3.73 -3.60 -2.86
C ILE A 7 -4.86 -4.60 -3.02
N TYR A 8 -5.74 -4.34 -3.99
CA TYR A 8 -6.68 -5.32 -4.52
C TYR A 8 -6.20 -5.77 -5.88
N ALA A 9 -6.22 -7.06 -6.15
CA ALA A 9 -5.77 -7.62 -7.42
C ALA A 9 -6.39 -8.99 -7.69
N ASP A 10 -6.51 -9.32 -8.98
CA ASP A 10 -6.84 -10.66 -9.43
C ASP A 10 -5.61 -11.32 -10.03
N HIS A 11 -5.53 -12.64 -9.95
CA HIS A 11 -4.53 -13.40 -10.70
C HIS A 11 -4.99 -13.59 -12.15
N LYS A 12 -4.05 -13.91 -13.02
CA LYS A 12 -4.37 -14.26 -14.42
C LYS A 12 -5.21 -15.53 -14.48
N ASP A 13 -6.03 -15.65 -15.52
CA ASP A 13 -6.96 -16.77 -15.67
C ASP A 13 -6.27 -18.13 -15.74
N ASN A 14 -5.07 -18.18 -16.32
CA ASN A 14 -4.30 -19.42 -16.45
C ASN A 14 -3.44 -19.76 -15.22
N ILE A 15 -3.56 -18.99 -14.16
CA ILE A 15 -2.78 -19.15 -12.92
C ILE A 15 -3.72 -19.55 -11.79
N THR A 16 -3.29 -20.50 -10.96
CA THR A 16 -4.09 -20.88 -9.78
C THR A 16 -3.92 -19.86 -8.67
N ALA A 17 -4.93 -19.77 -7.79
CA ALA A 17 -4.85 -18.91 -6.61
C ALA A 17 -3.66 -19.27 -5.72
N HIS A 18 -3.37 -20.55 -5.55
CA HIS A 18 -2.24 -21.01 -4.74
C HIS A 18 -0.91 -20.55 -5.31
N ASP A 19 -0.71 -20.66 -6.61
CA ASP A 19 0.52 -20.23 -7.28
C ASP A 19 0.69 -18.71 -7.20
N PHE A 20 -0.41 -17.99 -7.39
CA PHE A 20 -0.42 -16.52 -7.26
C PHE A 20 0.02 -16.09 -5.86
N VAL A 21 -0.59 -16.68 -4.82
CA VAL A 21 -0.26 -16.34 -3.43
C VAL A 21 1.18 -16.75 -3.09
N ALA A 22 1.63 -17.89 -3.58
CA ALA A 22 3.01 -18.33 -3.36
C ALA A 22 4.03 -17.32 -3.92
N LYS A 23 3.81 -16.84 -5.13
CA LYS A 23 4.67 -15.81 -5.74
C LYS A 23 4.61 -14.48 -4.99
N MET A 24 3.42 -14.11 -4.56
CA MET A 24 3.22 -12.89 -3.77
C MET A 24 3.99 -12.96 -2.45
N LYS A 25 3.92 -14.10 -1.75
CA LYS A 25 4.65 -14.28 -0.49
C LYS A 25 6.15 -14.20 -0.66
N LEU A 26 6.70 -14.75 -1.74
CA LEU A 26 8.14 -14.62 -2.01
C LEU A 26 8.57 -13.16 -2.07
N PHE A 27 7.79 -12.34 -2.74
CA PHE A 27 8.07 -10.90 -2.84
C PHE A 27 7.92 -10.20 -1.49
N LEU A 28 6.78 -10.40 -0.83
CA LEU A 28 6.49 -9.71 0.43
C LEU A 28 7.43 -10.13 1.55
N ASP A 29 7.79 -11.41 1.63
CA ASP A 29 8.75 -11.88 2.63
C ASP A 29 10.13 -11.26 2.44
N LYS A 30 10.54 -11.01 1.20
CA LYS A 30 11.78 -10.28 0.93
C LYS A 30 11.73 -8.84 1.48
N LEU A 31 10.61 -8.16 1.33
CA LEU A 31 10.45 -6.82 1.89
C LEU A 31 10.48 -6.84 3.42
N VAL A 32 9.90 -7.85 4.04
CA VAL A 32 9.97 -8.01 5.50
C VAL A 32 11.41 -8.24 5.96
N GLU A 33 12.19 -9.04 5.22
CA GLU A 33 13.61 -9.27 5.52
C GLU A 33 14.42 -7.96 5.53
N HIS A 34 14.07 -6.99 4.69
CA HIS A 34 14.70 -5.68 4.67
C HIS A 34 14.28 -4.76 5.83
N LYS A 35 13.38 -5.24 6.70
CA LYS A 35 12.90 -4.54 7.90
C LYS A 35 12.21 -3.20 7.63
N LYS A 36 11.74 -2.98 6.41
CA LYS A 36 10.96 -1.79 6.07
C LYS A 36 9.48 -2.02 6.28
N MET A 37 8.99 -3.18 5.90
CA MET A 37 7.61 -3.59 6.16
C MET A 37 7.54 -4.33 7.50
N ILE A 38 6.58 -3.97 8.35
CA ILE A 38 6.36 -4.64 9.63
C ILE A 38 5.79 -6.03 9.40
N THR A 39 4.71 -6.10 8.65
CA THR A 39 3.97 -7.33 8.37
C THR A 39 3.04 -7.11 7.18
N TYR A 40 2.46 -8.19 6.70
CA TYR A 40 1.44 -8.14 5.67
C TYR A 40 0.38 -9.19 5.93
N ARG A 41 -0.76 -9.01 5.28
CA ARG A 41 -1.87 -9.95 5.36
C ARG A 41 -2.49 -10.11 3.98
N ILE A 42 -2.74 -11.35 3.57
CA ILE A 42 -3.39 -11.66 2.31
C ILE A 42 -4.75 -12.26 2.64
N THR A 43 -5.81 -11.67 2.09
CA THR A 43 -7.16 -12.17 2.25
C THR A 43 -7.82 -12.34 0.88
N ARG A 44 -8.76 -13.26 0.81
CA ARG A 44 -9.55 -13.55 -0.39
C ARG A 44 -11.00 -13.20 -0.12
N MET A 45 -11.66 -12.59 -1.07
CA MET A 45 -13.06 -12.25 -0.94
C MET A 45 -13.89 -13.50 -0.77
N LYS A 46 -14.74 -13.51 0.25
CA LYS A 46 -15.66 -14.63 0.48
C LYS A 46 -16.82 -14.52 -0.50
N LEU A 47 -17.06 -15.60 -1.21
CA LEU A 47 -18.17 -15.67 -2.16
C LEU A 47 -19.50 -15.28 -1.53
N GLY A 48 -20.25 -14.45 -2.21
CA GLY A 48 -21.55 -13.97 -1.72
C GLY A 48 -21.50 -12.73 -0.83
N PHE A 49 -20.31 -12.28 -0.47
CA PHE A 49 -20.15 -11.08 0.39
C PHE A 49 -19.43 -9.96 -0.36
N ARG A 50 -19.88 -9.70 -1.58
CA ARG A 50 -19.35 -8.64 -2.44
C ARG A 50 -20.46 -7.65 -2.74
N SER A 51 -20.31 -6.42 -2.24
CA SER A 51 -21.28 -5.36 -2.49
C SER A 51 -20.89 -4.44 -3.64
N MET A 52 -19.67 -4.54 -4.12
CA MET A 52 -19.19 -3.80 -5.28
C MET A 52 -18.14 -4.65 -6.01
N ASP A 53 -17.82 -4.27 -7.23
CA ASP A 53 -16.90 -5.03 -8.07
C ASP A 53 -15.45 -4.69 -7.75
N LEU A 54 -14.93 -5.34 -6.71
CA LEU A 54 -13.52 -5.29 -6.34
C LEU A 54 -12.84 -6.59 -6.74
N PRO A 55 -11.52 -6.55 -7.04
CA PRO A 55 -10.74 -7.77 -7.24
C PRO A 55 -10.79 -8.71 -6.05
N GLU A 56 -10.52 -9.99 -6.31
CA GLU A 56 -10.75 -11.06 -5.34
C GLU A 56 -9.79 -11.03 -4.16
N PHE A 57 -8.52 -10.69 -4.41
CA PHE A 57 -7.48 -10.70 -3.38
C PHE A 57 -7.21 -9.32 -2.84
N ARG A 58 -7.02 -9.26 -1.52
CA ARG A 58 -6.64 -8.05 -0.82
C ARG A 58 -5.34 -8.30 -0.07
N ILE A 59 -4.38 -7.41 -0.26
CA ILE A 59 -3.08 -7.47 0.39
C ILE A 59 -2.91 -6.20 1.21
N ASP A 60 -2.81 -6.36 2.53
CA ASP A 60 -2.53 -5.26 3.45
C ASP A 60 -1.07 -5.34 3.87
N MET A 61 -0.33 -4.25 3.67
CA MET A 61 1.08 -4.13 4.02
C MET A 61 1.24 -3.02 5.04
N GLU A 62 1.80 -3.34 6.22
CA GLU A 62 1.96 -2.37 7.29
C GLU A 62 3.37 -1.79 7.34
N PHE A 63 3.42 -0.48 7.47
CA PHE A 63 4.66 0.28 7.62
C PHE A 63 4.54 1.23 8.81
N ASN A 64 5.63 1.38 9.57
CA ASN A 64 5.66 2.32 10.70
C ASN A 64 5.57 3.76 10.23
N THR A 65 6.28 4.09 9.16
CA THR A 65 6.38 5.46 8.66
C THR A 65 6.17 5.47 7.14
N MET A 66 5.82 6.64 6.62
CA MET A 66 5.76 6.84 5.18
C MET A 66 7.14 6.70 4.54
N GLN A 67 8.21 7.03 5.27
CA GLN A 67 9.56 6.84 4.78
C GLN A 67 9.89 5.36 4.57
N ASP A 68 9.44 4.49 5.48
CA ASP A 68 9.63 3.05 5.34
C ASP A 68 8.90 2.51 4.12
N LEU A 69 7.70 3.01 3.86
CA LEU A 69 6.96 2.65 2.63
C LEU A 69 7.73 3.08 1.39
N ASP A 70 8.21 4.31 1.35
CA ASP A 70 8.98 4.83 0.24
C ASP A 70 10.28 4.04 0.03
N ASP A 71 10.98 3.74 1.12
CA ASP A 71 12.19 2.91 1.08
C ASP A 71 11.90 1.51 0.52
N ALA A 72 10.79 0.91 0.92
CA ALA A 72 10.38 -0.41 0.41
C ALA A 72 10.11 -0.37 -1.09
N MET A 73 9.47 0.67 -1.58
CA MET A 73 9.23 0.84 -3.02
C MET A 73 10.55 1.01 -3.77
N THR A 74 11.50 1.75 -3.21
CA THR A 74 12.83 1.93 -3.79
C THR A 74 13.61 0.60 -3.82
N ILE A 75 13.60 -0.15 -2.72
CA ILE A 75 14.26 -1.46 -2.61
C ILE A 75 13.68 -2.44 -3.64
N THR A 76 12.39 -2.39 -3.89
CA THR A 76 11.70 -3.25 -4.86
C THR A 76 12.33 -3.14 -6.25
N ILE A 77 12.83 -1.97 -6.61
CA ILE A 77 13.45 -1.72 -7.92
C ILE A 77 14.97 -1.88 -7.84
N ALA A 78 15.59 -1.37 -6.77
CA ALA A 78 17.06 -1.25 -6.68
C ALA A 78 17.75 -2.54 -6.25
N ASP A 79 17.13 -3.36 -5.41
CA ASP A 79 17.69 -4.62 -4.95
C ASP A 79 17.36 -5.73 -5.94
N LYS A 80 18.40 -6.34 -6.53
CA LYS A 80 18.21 -7.36 -7.59
C LYS A 80 17.43 -8.57 -7.10
N GLY A 81 17.62 -8.99 -5.85
CA GLY A 81 16.88 -10.12 -5.29
C GLY A 81 15.42 -9.83 -5.10
N VAL A 82 15.08 -8.63 -4.63
CA VAL A 82 13.70 -8.18 -4.45
C VAL A 82 13.04 -7.94 -5.81
N ASP A 83 13.73 -7.30 -6.73
CA ASP A 83 13.21 -7.04 -8.07
C ASP A 83 12.87 -8.34 -8.80
N LYS A 84 13.73 -9.35 -8.69
CA LYS A 84 13.48 -10.65 -9.31
C LYS A 84 12.16 -11.28 -8.84
N VAL A 85 11.90 -11.30 -7.53
CA VAL A 85 10.66 -11.88 -7.01
C VAL A 85 9.45 -10.99 -7.28
N HIS A 86 9.65 -9.68 -7.35
CA HIS A 86 8.60 -8.73 -7.74
C HIS A 86 8.18 -8.95 -9.21
N VAL A 87 9.14 -9.08 -10.11
CA VAL A 87 8.85 -9.39 -11.52
C VAL A 87 8.19 -10.76 -11.64
N GLY A 88 8.66 -11.77 -10.88
CA GLY A 88 8.03 -13.08 -10.84
C GLY A 88 6.58 -13.01 -10.40
N PHE A 89 6.28 -12.21 -9.40
CA PHE A 89 4.91 -11.97 -8.96
C PHE A 89 4.07 -11.27 -10.05
N ASN A 90 4.63 -10.26 -10.68
CA ASN A 90 3.93 -9.50 -11.73
C ASN A 90 3.51 -10.34 -12.94
N GLN A 91 4.19 -11.45 -13.17
CA GLN A 91 3.81 -12.40 -14.22
C GLN A 91 2.53 -13.18 -13.90
N TYR A 92 2.14 -13.22 -12.62
CA TYR A 92 0.99 -13.98 -12.15
C TYR A 92 -0.24 -13.11 -11.88
N VAL A 93 -0.04 -11.81 -11.69
CA VAL A 93 -1.13 -10.86 -11.42
C VAL A 93 -1.70 -10.32 -12.73
N ASP A 94 -3.02 -10.14 -12.75
CA ASP A 94 -3.67 -9.35 -13.79
C ASP A 94 -3.51 -7.87 -13.44
N VAL A 95 -2.52 -7.24 -14.06
CA VAL A 95 -2.14 -5.85 -13.71
C VAL A 95 -3.25 -4.85 -13.95
N ASP A 96 -4.17 -5.14 -14.87
CA ASP A 96 -5.29 -4.24 -15.17
C ASP A 96 -6.32 -4.19 -14.04
N THR A 97 -6.30 -5.17 -13.14
CA THR A 97 -7.21 -5.23 -12.00
C THR A 97 -6.68 -4.54 -10.76
N ILE A 98 -5.41 -4.15 -10.74
CA ILE A 98 -4.78 -3.61 -9.53
C ILE A 98 -5.43 -2.29 -9.13
N GLN A 99 -5.88 -2.25 -7.88
CA GLN A 99 -6.34 -1.02 -7.22
C GLN A 99 -5.59 -0.91 -5.91
N HIS A 100 -5.18 0.30 -5.55
CA HIS A 100 -4.38 0.49 -4.35
C HIS A 100 -4.87 1.69 -3.55
N PHE A 101 -4.74 1.56 -2.23
CA PHE A 101 -5.19 2.56 -1.27
C PHE A 101 -4.18 2.65 -0.13
N LEU A 102 -4.07 3.83 0.46
CA LEU A 102 -3.24 4.02 1.63
C LEU A 102 -4.13 4.43 2.81
N TYR A 103 -4.07 3.64 3.86
CA TYR A 103 -4.79 3.88 5.10
C TYR A 103 -3.81 4.19 6.22
N ARG A 104 -4.28 4.92 7.20
CA ARG A 104 -3.54 5.20 8.42
C ARG A 104 -4.43 4.90 9.60
N ASP A 105 -3.83 4.41 10.69
CA ASP A 105 -4.60 4.15 11.91
C ASP A 105 -5.31 5.42 12.39
N PHE A 106 -6.51 5.25 12.87
CA PHE A 106 -7.30 6.33 13.44
C PHE A 106 -7.41 6.15 14.97
N PRO A 107 -7.30 7.20 15.78
CA PRO A 107 -7.08 8.58 15.34
C PRO A 107 -5.63 8.82 14.93
N ASP A 108 -5.45 9.60 13.87
CA ASP A 108 -4.15 10.04 13.44
C ASP A 108 -3.89 11.48 13.91
N ASP A 109 -2.64 11.93 13.76
CA ASP A 109 -2.23 13.21 14.30
C ASP A 109 -2.62 14.42 13.42
N LEU A 110 -3.19 14.18 12.25
CA LEU A 110 -3.57 15.27 11.34
C LEU A 110 -4.61 16.21 11.94
N ASN A 111 -5.47 15.69 12.82
CA ASN A 111 -6.53 16.45 13.47
C ASN A 111 -6.15 16.97 14.86
N LYS A 112 -4.93 16.72 15.28
CA LYS A 112 -4.44 17.13 16.59
C LYS A 112 -3.23 18.04 16.39
N PRO A 113 -3.42 19.35 16.36
CA PRO A 113 -2.30 20.25 16.19
C PRO A 113 -1.36 20.13 17.39
N LYS A 114 -0.29 19.42 17.19
CA LYS A 114 0.82 19.37 18.13
C LYS A 114 1.90 20.28 17.61
N LEU A 115 1.98 21.43 18.20
CA LEU A 115 2.85 22.47 17.71
C LEU A 115 4.16 22.49 18.49
N THR A 116 4.98 21.48 18.27
CA THR A 116 6.39 21.62 18.61
C THR A 116 7.15 21.98 17.34
N GLU A 117 8.16 22.79 17.45
CA GLU A 117 8.91 23.26 16.27
C GLU A 117 9.53 22.14 15.46
N THR A 118 9.88 21.03 16.11
CA THR A 118 10.52 19.88 15.46
C THR A 118 9.52 18.86 14.91
N ASN A 119 8.29 18.86 15.45
CA ASN A 119 7.23 17.90 15.08
C ASN A 119 5.94 18.64 14.73
N LYS A 120 6.06 19.80 14.13
CA LYS A 120 4.89 20.59 13.78
C LYS A 120 3.99 19.81 12.83
N GLN A 121 2.79 19.56 13.30
CA GLN A 121 1.75 18.98 12.47
C GLN A 121 0.94 20.10 11.85
N PHE A 122 0.58 19.92 10.61
CA PHE A 122 -0.29 20.87 9.93
C PHE A 122 -1.72 20.63 10.32
N THR A 123 -2.47 21.71 10.53
CA THR A 123 -3.92 21.63 10.67
C THR A 123 -4.53 21.28 9.31
N ILE A 124 -5.77 20.76 9.32
CA ILE A 124 -6.49 20.50 8.08
C ILE A 124 -6.61 21.78 7.25
N LYS A 125 -6.85 22.90 7.90
CA LYS A 125 -6.93 24.21 7.23
C LYS A 125 -5.63 24.53 6.49
N GLU A 126 -4.49 24.34 7.14
CA GLU A 126 -3.18 24.60 6.52
C GLU A 126 -2.92 23.67 5.33
N ILE A 127 -3.32 22.39 5.43
CA ILE A 127 -3.18 21.42 4.35
C ILE A 127 -4.05 21.83 3.17
N VAL A 128 -5.30 22.22 3.42
CA VAL A 128 -6.23 22.68 2.40
C VAL A 128 -5.69 23.92 1.69
N GLU A 129 -5.19 24.89 2.43
CA GLU A 129 -4.63 26.11 1.84
C GLU A 129 -3.39 25.81 0.97
N ALA A 130 -2.52 24.89 1.42
CA ALA A 130 -1.37 24.48 0.62
C ALA A 130 -1.80 23.81 -0.68
N THR A 131 -2.85 22.96 -0.63
CA THR A 131 -3.39 22.31 -1.81
C THR A 131 -3.97 23.32 -2.81
N LYS A 132 -4.68 24.34 -2.31
CA LYS A 132 -5.21 25.40 -3.16
C LYS A 132 -4.14 26.18 -3.90
N ARG A 133 -2.98 26.38 -3.27
CA ARG A 133 -1.85 27.06 -3.93
C ARG A 133 -1.25 26.23 -5.06
N VAL A 134 -1.26 24.90 -4.90
CA VAL A 134 -0.71 23.99 -5.91
C VAL A 134 -1.67 23.85 -7.09
N ASP A 135 -2.97 23.70 -6.83
CA ASP A 135 -3.98 23.56 -7.87
C ASP A 135 -5.29 24.24 -7.45
N PRO A 136 -5.41 25.55 -7.71
CA PRO A 136 -6.62 26.29 -7.34
C PRO A 136 -7.90 25.80 -7.99
N GLU A 137 -7.79 25.15 -9.16
CA GLU A 137 -8.96 24.70 -9.92
C GLU A 137 -9.74 23.58 -9.20
N ILE A 138 -9.06 22.77 -8.41
CA ILE A 138 -9.70 21.70 -7.63
C ILE A 138 -10.75 22.24 -6.68
N TRP A 139 -10.60 23.49 -6.23
CA TRP A 139 -11.41 24.10 -5.17
C TRP A 139 -12.46 25.10 -5.66
N LYS A 140 -12.62 25.22 -6.96
CA LYS A 140 -13.65 26.10 -7.55
C LYS A 140 -15.03 25.46 -7.57
#